data_3649e99b68e7fc1bec5b8c88d503fa72
#
_entry.id   3649e99b68e7fc1bec5b8c88d503fa72
#
_cell.length_a   1.000
_cell.length_b   1.000
_cell.length_c   1.000
_cell.angle_alpha   90.00
_cell.angle_beta   90.00
_cell.angle_gamma   90.00
#
_symmetry.space_group_name_H-M   'P 1'
#
loop_
_entity.id
_entity.type
_entity.pdbx_description
1 polymer ?
#
loop_
_entity_poly.entity_id
_entity_poly.type
_entity_poly.pdbx_seq_one_letter_code
_entity_poly.pdbx_strand_id
1 'polypeptide(L)'
;VGEGKVKVITPDGTSENGNIPAVFIKKDTLIQQVELELSNFQNEKETFIFVDQVYADKHQVTSTTQTTVQLKEKMLETGNHTITAVQYENNDPKGKVISFNQATFETKPAS
;
A
#
# COMPACT_ATOMS: atom_id res chain seq x y z
N VAL A 1 -1.19 14.52 7.60
CA VAL A 1 -1.65 14.21 8.94
C VAL A 1 -0.80 13.07 9.49
N GLY A 2 -0.11 13.31 10.61
CA GLY A 2 0.80 12.35 11.20
C GLY A 2 2.07 12.15 10.39
N GLU A 3 2.95 11.27 10.86
CA GLU A 3 4.27 11.05 10.25
C GLU A 3 4.42 9.67 9.61
N GLY A 4 3.33 8.93 9.49
CA GLY A 4 3.38 7.61 8.90
C GLY A 4 3.85 7.63 7.46
N LYS A 5 4.59 6.60 7.06
CA LYS A 5 5.09 6.43 5.71
C LYS A 5 4.79 5.03 5.21
N VAL A 6 4.29 4.95 3.98
CA VAL A 6 4.17 3.67 3.29
C VAL A 6 5.15 3.66 2.13
N LYS A 7 5.91 2.57 2.03
CA LYS A 7 6.86 2.37 0.94
C LYS A 7 6.46 1.11 0.19
N VAL A 8 6.30 1.22 -1.13
CA VAL A 8 6.08 0.06 -2.00
C VAL A 8 7.45 -0.46 -2.42
N ILE A 9 7.63 -1.76 -2.32
CA ILE A 9 8.90 -2.42 -2.66
C ILE A 9 8.62 -3.46 -3.73
N THR A 10 9.30 -3.34 -4.86
CA THR A 10 9.18 -4.29 -5.97
C THR A 10 10.58 -4.70 -6.43
N PRO A 11 10.71 -5.77 -7.24
CA PRO A 11 12.01 -6.09 -7.82
C PRO A 11 12.59 -4.96 -8.68
N ASP A 12 11.74 -4.07 -9.17
CA ASP A 12 12.17 -2.91 -9.99
C ASP A 12 12.71 -1.76 -9.13
N GLY A 13 12.31 -1.68 -7.85
CA GLY A 13 12.73 -0.58 -6.98
C GLY A 13 11.69 -0.28 -5.92
N THR A 14 11.77 0.92 -5.36
CA THR A 14 10.87 1.35 -4.30
C THR A 14 10.20 2.67 -4.67
N SER A 15 9.17 3.03 -3.90
CA SER A 15 8.46 4.28 -4.08
C SER A 15 9.11 5.46 -3.35
N GLU A 16 10.32 5.28 -2.82
CA GLU A 16 11.00 6.36 -2.12
C GLU A 16 11.31 7.54 -3.03
N ASN A 17 11.31 8.73 -2.45
CA ASN A 17 11.69 9.97 -3.16
C ASN A 17 10.83 10.26 -4.38
N GLY A 18 9.55 9.86 -4.33
CA GLY A 18 8.62 10.11 -5.44
C GLY A 18 8.77 9.17 -6.61
N ASN A 19 9.62 8.16 -6.49
CA ASN A 19 9.76 7.17 -7.54
C ASN A 19 8.50 6.31 -7.66
N ILE A 20 8.19 5.87 -8.89
CA ILE A 20 7.06 5.00 -9.17
C ILE A 20 7.60 3.65 -9.64
N PRO A 21 7.75 2.67 -8.74
CA PRO A 21 8.30 1.38 -9.12
C PRO A 21 7.30 0.59 -9.96
N ALA A 22 7.82 -0.27 -10.83
CA ALA A 22 6.99 -1.10 -11.69
C ALA A 22 6.72 -2.46 -11.07
N VAL A 23 5.50 -2.95 -11.26
CA VAL A 23 5.09 -4.31 -10.94
C VAL A 23 4.74 -4.98 -12.27
N PHE A 24 5.50 -6.00 -12.66
CA PHE A 24 5.28 -6.69 -13.92
C PHE A 24 4.31 -7.85 -13.68
N ILE A 25 3.22 -7.87 -14.44
CA ILE A 25 2.13 -8.81 -14.24
C ILE A 25 2.04 -9.73 -15.46
N LYS A 26 2.17 -11.03 -15.22
CA LYS A 26 2.03 -12.03 -16.28
C LYS A 26 0.59 -12.14 -16.71
N LYS A 27 0.40 -12.46 -17.97
CA LYS A 27 -0.93 -12.72 -18.53
C LYS A 27 -1.65 -13.78 -17.68
N ASP A 28 -2.94 -13.59 -17.48
CA ASP A 28 -3.81 -14.51 -16.73
C ASP A 28 -3.52 -14.58 -15.23
N THR A 29 -2.76 -13.64 -14.69
CA THR A 29 -2.56 -13.54 -13.24
C THR A 29 -3.85 -13.11 -12.57
N LEU A 30 -4.27 -13.84 -11.54
CA LEU A 30 -5.46 -13.50 -10.76
C LEU A 30 -5.12 -12.74 -9.50
N ILE A 31 -3.97 -13.00 -8.90
CA ILE A 31 -3.51 -12.32 -7.67
C ILE A 31 -2.03 -12.06 -7.81
N GLN A 32 -1.63 -10.84 -7.48
CA GLN A 32 -0.22 -10.43 -7.45
C GLN A 32 0.10 -9.82 -6.10
N GLN A 33 1.08 -10.36 -5.40
CA GLN A 33 1.53 -9.78 -4.14
C GLN A 33 2.50 -8.63 -4.40
N VAL A 34 2.37 -7.58 -3.57
CA VAL A 34 3.28 -6.45 -3.57
C VAL A 34 3.74 -6.22 -2.14
N GLU A 35 5.03 -6.01 -1.95
CA GLU A 35 5.62 -5.82 -0.63
C GLU A 35 5.50 -4.36 -0.20
N LEU A 36 5.16 -4.15 1.06
CA LEU A 36 5.04 -2.82 1.66
C LEU A 36 5.90 -2.73 2.92
N GLU A 37 6.41 -1.54 3.17
CA GLU A 37 7.00 -1.22 4.47
C GLU A 37 6.24 -0.04 5.05
N LEU A 38 5.73 -0.23 6.27
CA LEU A 38 5.00 0.80 7.01
C LEU A 38 5.90 1.29 8.14
N SER A 39 6.14 2.59 8.22
CA SER A 39 6.99 3.15 9.25
C SER A 39 6.39 4.43 9.82
N ASN A 40 6.73 4.72 11.07
CA ASN A 40 6.33 5.95 11.77
C ASN A 40 4.83 6.12 11.96
N PHE A 41 4.03 5.07 11.73
CA PHE A 41 2.63 5.08 12.13
C PHE A 41 2.55 4.86 13.64
N GLN A 42 1.43 5.23 14.24
CA GLN A 42 1.28 5.06 15.69
C GLN A 42 1.23 3.58 16.05
N ASN A 43 2.05 3.20 17.02
CA ASN A 43 2.11 1.81 17.49
C ASN A 43 0.78 1.38 18.10
N GLU A 44 0.48 0.09 17.96
CA GLU A 44 -0.69 -0.56 18.55
C GLU A 44 -2.01 -0.10 17.97
N LYS A 45 -1.98 0.78 16.97
CA LYS A 45 -3.19 1.14 16.20
C LYS A 45 -3.21 0.36 14.91
N GLU A 46 -4.40 0.09 14.42
CA GLU A 46 -4.54 -0.57 13.12
C GLU A 46 -4.24 0.42 12.00
N THR A 47 -3.47 -0.04 11.02
CA THR A 47 -3.21 0.72 9.80
C THR A 47 -4.00 0.05 8.68
N PHE A 48 -4.92 0.78 8.09
CA PHE A 48 -5.78 0.29 7.03
C PHE A 48 -5.13 0.57 5.69
N ILE A 49 -5.07 -0.45 4.84
CA ILE A 49 -4.43 -0.37 3.53
C ILE A 49 -5.51 -0.41 2.45
N PHE A 50 -5.44 0.57 1.56
CA PHE A 50 -6.35 0.67 0.41
C PHE A 50 -5.51 0.65 -0.87
N VAL A 51 -6.01 -0.04 -1.89
CA VAL A 51 -5.46 0.02 -3.25
C VAL A 51 -6.50 0.68 -4.12
N ASP A 52 -6.13 1.79 -4.76
CA ASP A 52 -7.06 2.58 -5.58
C ASP A 52 -8.34 2.91 -4.83
N GLN A 53 -8.20 3.22 -3.54
CA GLN A 53 -9.30 3.56 -2.64
C GLN A 53 -10.23 2.39 -2.28
N VAL A 54 -9.84 1.17 -2.63
CA VAL A 54 -10.58 -0.04 -2.25
C VAL A 54 -9.87 -0.70 -1.07
N TYR A 55 -10.61 -1.01 -0.02
CA TYR A 55 -10.04 -1.67 1.15
C TYR A 55 -9.36 -2.99 0.76
N ALA A 56 -8.12 -3.16 1.18
CA ALA A 56 -7.36 -4.37 0.88
C ALA A 56 -7.01 -5.17 2.14
N ASP A 57 -6.54 -4.51 3.19
CA ASP A 57 -6.11 -5.21 4.39
C ASP A 57 -5.91 -4.23 5.54
N LYS A 58 -5.68 -4.75 6.74
CA LYS A 58 -5.31 -3.94 7.89
C LYS A 58 -4.28 -4.68 8.73
N HIS A 59 -3.41 -3.92 9.37
CA HIS A 59 -2.32 -4.46 10.17
C HIS A 59 -2.13 -3.65 11.44
N GLN A 60 -1.93 -4.33 12.55
CA GLN A 60 -1.46 -3.66 13.76
C GLN A 60 0.04 -3.45 13.61
N VAL A 61 0.49 -2.21 13.74
CA VAL A 61 1.88 -1.87 13.44
C VAL A 61 2.71 -1.70 14.70
N THR A 62 4.02 -1.90 14.52
CA THR A 62 5.05 -1.52 15.48
C THR A 62 5.90 -0.43 14.81
N SER A 63 7.10 -0.18 15.28
CA SER A 63 7.92 0.94 14.77
C SER A 63 8.13 0.89 13.27
N THR A 64 8.47 -0.28 12.74
CA THR A 64 8.57 -0.52 11.30
C THR A 64 8.02 -1.91 11.03
N THR A 65 7.05 -1.99 10.13
CA THR A 65 6.37 -3.25 9.83
C THR A 65 6.48 -3.53 8.35
N GLN A 66 6.97 -4.73 8.01
CA GLN A 66 6.97 -5.19 6.63
C GLN A 66 5.79 -6.13 6.43
N THR A 67 5.08 -5.92 5.35
CA THR A 67 3.89 -6.71 5.04
C THR A 67 3.71 -6.81 3.52
N THR A 68 2.64 -7.42 3.10
CA THR A 68 2.30 -7.52 1.68
C THR A 68 0.84 -7.10 1.49
N VAL A 69 0.52 -6.72 0.28
CA VAL A 69 -0.86 -6.50 -0.14
C VAL A 69 -1.08 -7.31 -1.42
N GLN A 70 -2.30 -7.81 -1.58
CA GLN A 70 -2.64 -8.57 -2.78
C GLN A 70 -3.41 -7.70 -3.75
N LEU A 71 -2.93 -7.66 -4.99
CA LEU A 71 -3.62 -6.99 -6.08
C LEU A 71 -4.51 -8.01 -6.78
N LYS A 72 -5.74 -7.63 -7.05
CA LYS A 72 -6.71 -8.49 -7.73
C LYS A 72 -7.64 -7.63 -8.58
N GLU A 73 -8.28 -8.26 -9.55
CA GLU A 73 -9.30 -7.61 -10.38
C GLU A 73 -8.75 -6.34 -11.03
N LYS A 74 -9.42 -5.20 -10.85
CA LYS A 74 -9.01 -3.94 -11.49
C LYS A 74 -7.65 -3.43 -11.01
N MET A 75 -7.21 -3.87 -9.83
CA MET A 75 -5.88 -3.51 -9.33
C MET A 75 -4.76 -4.08 -10.19
N LEU A 76 -5.06 -5.05 -11.05
CA LEU A 76 -4.09 -5.67 -11.95
C LEU A 76 -4.02 -4.99 -13.31
N GLU A 77 -4.91 -4.05 -13.61
CA GLU A 77 -4.92 -3.37 -14.89
C GLU A 77 -3.67 -2.53 -15.08
N THR A 78 -3.18 -2.49 -16.32
CA THR A 78 -1.99 -1.70 -16.67
C THR A 78 -2.20 -0.23 -16.35
N GLY A 79 -1.22 0.38 -15.72
CA GLY A 79 -1.24 1.80 -15.38
C GLY A 79 -0.84 2.06 -13.94
N ASN A 80 -1.02 3.29 -13.52
CA ASN A 80 -0.66 3.71 -12.16
C ASN A 80 -1.75 3.31 -11.18
N HIS A 81 -1.30 2.86 -10.00
CA HIS A 81 -2.16 2.51 -8.88
C HIS A 81 -1.62 3.16 -7.61
N THR A 82 -2.51 3.42 -6.68
CA THR A 82 -2.16 4.10 -5.43
C THR A 82 -2.37 3.16 -4.25
N ILE A 83 -1.35 3.07 -3.39
CA ILE A 83 -1.48 2.44 -2.07
C ILE A 83 -1.70 3.57 -1.07
N THR A 84 -2.73 3.44 -0.25
CA THR A 84 -3.01 4.40 0.82
C THR A 84 -2.99 3.68 2.15
N ALA A 85 -2.24 4.22 3.11
CA ALA A 85 -2.20 3.70 4.47
C ALA A 85 -2.79 4.75 5.40
N VAL A 86 -3.79 4.36 6.19
CA VAL A 86 -4.56 5.28 7.02
C VAL A 86 -4.72 4.71 8.43
N GLN A 87 -4.56 5.58 9.43
CA GLN A 87 -4.94 5.24 10.81
C GLN A 87 -6.06 6.18 11.25
N TYR A 88 -6.98 5.63 12.04
CA TYR A 88 -8.14 6.36 12.56
C TYR A 88 -8.07 6.40 14.08
N GLU A 89 -8.64 7.44 14.67
CA GLU A 89 -8.54 7.70 16.11
C GLU A 89 -8.97 6.51 16.97
N ASN A 90 -10.06 5.85 16.59
CA ASN A 90 -10.58 4.71 17.33
C ASN A 90 -10.57 3.43 16.49
N ASN A 91 -9.64 3.33 15.55
CA ASN A 91 -9.57 2.21 14.60
C ASN A 91 -10.86 2.05 13.79
N ASP A 92 -11.58 3.13 13.59
CA ASP A 92 -12.87 3.12 12.90
C ASP A 92 -12.74 3.92 11.60
N PRO A 93 -12.88 3.26 10.43
CA PRO A 93 -12.78 3.95 9.14
C PRO A 93 -13.79 5.07 8.93
N LYS A 94 -14.81 5.14 9.76
CA LYS A 94 -15.78 6.24 9.73
C LYS A 94 -15.38 7.39 10.64
N GLY A 95 -14.30 7.22 11.40
CA GLY A 95 -13.85 8.19 12.37
C GLY A 95 -12.80 9.15 11.83
N LYS A 96 -12.17 9.86 12.76
CA LYS A 96 -11.18 10.87 12.43
C LYS A 96 -9.88 10.23 11.98
N VAL A 97 -9.33 10.71 10.86
CA VAL A 97 -8.01 10.30 10.38
C VAL A 97 -6.93 10.95 11.23
N ILE A 98 -6.01 10.15 11.74
CA ILE A 98 -4.90 10.63 12.55
C ILE A 98 -3.55 10.43 11.85
N SER A 99 -3.49 9.57 10.85
CA SER A 99 -2.28 9.36 10.06
C SER A 99 -2.68 8.92 8.65
N PHE A 100 -1.95 9.40 7.66
CA PHE A 100 -2.28 9.17 6.25
C PHE A 100 -1.03 9.31 5.42
N ASN A 101 -0.79 8.33 4.54
CA ASN A 101 0.30 8.43 3.58
C ASN A 101 -0.06 7.61 2.35
N GLN A 102 0.44 8.04 1.20
CA GLN A 102 0.19 7.36 -0.08
C GLN A 102 1.49 7.12 -0.83
N ALA A 103 1.50 6.06 -1.62
CA ALA A 103 2.58 5.76 -2.55
C ALA A 103 1.96 5.27 -3.85
N THR A 104 2.67 5.49 -4.96
CA THR A 104 2.22 5.10 -6.28
C THR A 104 3.14 4.02 -6.84
N PHE A 105 2.57 3.06 -7.52
CA PHE A 105 3.32 2.09 -8.31
C PHE A 105 2.64 1.95 -9.66
N GLU A 106 3.34 1.36 -10.62
CA GLU A 106 2.80 1.17 -11.95
C GLU A 106 2.80 -0.31 -12.31
N THR A 107 1.65 -0.83 -12.77
CA THR A 107 1.59 -2.18 -13.29
C THR A 107 1.90 -2.15 -14.79
N LYS A 108 2.68 -3.12 -15.24
CA LYS A 108 3.05 -3.29 -16.64
C LYS A 108 2.91 -4.76 -17.02
N PRO A 109 2.60 -5.06 -18.28
CA PRO A 109 2.59 -6.45 -18.72
C PRO A 109 4.00 -7.05 -18.64
N ALA A 110 4.10 -8.25 -18.12
CA ALA A 110 5.36 -9.00 -18.19
C ALA A 110 5.46 -9.60 -19.60
N SER A 111 6.61 -9.47 -20.19
CA SER A 111 6.83 -9.98 -21.56
C SER A 111 7.08 -11.49 -21.58
#